data_02b72da42b4847e7f435e41d9a790fc2
#
_entry.id   02b72da42b4847e7f435e41d9a790fc2
#
_cell.length_a   1.000
_cell.length_b   1.000
_cell.length_c   1.000
_cell.angle_alpha   90.00
_cell.angle_beta   90.00
_cell.angle_gamma   90.00
#
_symmetry.space_group_name_H-M   'P 1'
#
loop_
_entity.id
_entity.type
_entity.pdbx_description
1 polymer ?
#
loop_
_entity_poly.entity_id
_entity_poly.type
_entity_poly.pdbx_seq_one_letter_code
_entity_poly.pdbx_strand_id
1 'polypeptide(L)' 'MSLTKTGKYVKEMRKQYHLTQSDLSEKSGVGLRFVRDLEQGKTTLRMDKVNQVLNLFGAELAPVPQTKDEEC' A
#
# COMPACT_ATOMS: atom_id res chain seq x y z
N MET A 1 -4.99 12.37 11.50
CA MET A 1 -5.38 11.13 10.87
C MET A 1 -4.17 10.44 10.29
N SER A 2 -4.05 9.22 10.56
CA SER A 2 -2.87 8.49 10.18
C SER A 2 -3.12 7.67 8.93
N LEU A 3 -2.06 7.43 8.20
CA LEU A 3 -2.09 6.50 7.09
C LEU A 3 -2.11 5.08 7.65
N THR A 4 -2.64 4.15 6.88
CA THR A 4 -2.55 2.76 7.25
C THR A 4 -1.10 2.31 7.14
N LYS A 5 -0.76 1.24 7.85
CA LYS A 5 0.59 0.70 7.75
C LYS A 5 0.90 0.28 6.32
N THR A 6 -0.07 -0.31 5.64
CA THR A 6 0.12 -0.75 4.27
C THR A 6 0.33 0.43 3.33
N GLY A 7 -0.49 1.47 3.46
CA GLY A 7 -0.34 2.64 2.62
C GLY A 7 0.99 3.33 2.82
N LYS A 8 1.42 3.43 4.07
CA LYS A 8 2.70 4.04 4.37
C LYS A 8 3.85 3.22 3.79
N TYR A 9 3.77 1.90 3.92
CA TYR A 9 4.80 1.02 3.38
C TYR A 9 4.92 1.20 1.86
N VAL A 10 3.78 1.20 1.17
CA VAL A 10 3.77 1.36 -0.28
C VAL A 10 4.40 2.68 -0.69
N LYS A 11 4.04 3.76 0.01
CA LYS A 11 4.57 5.07 -0.31
C LYS A 11 6.09 5.10 -0.11
N GLU A 12 6.57 4.50 0.97
CA GLU A 12 8.00 4.49 1.24
C GLU A 12 8.77 3.67 0.22
N MET A 13 8.23 2.50 -0.13
CA MET A 13 8.88 1.66 -1.13
C MET A 13 8.89 2.32 -2.49
N ARG A 14 7.78 2.98 -2.84
CA ARG A 14 7.71 3.71 -4.09
C ARG A 14 8.81 4.76 -4.17
N LYS A 15 9.00 5.49 -3.09
CA LYS A 15 10.04 6.53 -3.06
C LYS A 15 11.43 5.94 -3.13
N GLN A 16 11.67 4.82 -2.47
CA GLN A 16 12.96 4.16 -2.52
C GLN A 16 13.32 3.74 -3.94
N TYR A 17 12.33 3.35 -4.72
CA TYR A 17 12.53 2.91 -6.09
C TYR A 17 12.42 4.07 -7.08
N HIS A 18 12.27 5.29 -6.58
CA HIS A 18 12.17 6.50 -7.40
C HIS A 18 11.02 6.44 -8.39
N LEU A 19 9.89 5.91 -7.95
CA LEU A 19 8.69 5.79 -8.78
C LEU A 19 7.70 6.88 -8.43
N THR A 20 7.01 7.40 -9.45
CA THR A 20 5.84 8.24 -9.22
C THR A 20 4.64 7.32 -8.98
N GLN A 21 3.53 7.92 -8.55
CA GLN A 21 2.29 7.15 -8.42
C GLN A 21 1.85 6.57 -9.76
N SER A 22 2.02 7.34 -10.83
CA SER A 22 1.70 6.83 -12.17
C SER A 22 2.60 5.66 -12.55
N ASP A 23 3.88 5.75 -12.22
CA ASP A 23 4.81 4.65 -12.51
C ASP A 23 4.37 3.39 -11.77
N LEU A 24 4.00 3.53 -10.51
CA LEU A 24 3.57 2.40 -9.72
C LEU A 24 2.29 1.79 -10.29
N SER A 25 1.37 2.64 -10.70
CA SER A 25 0.14 2.17 -11.33
C SER A 25 0.45 1.32 -12.56
N GLU A 26 1.33 1.80 -13.42
CA GLU A 26 1.68 1.06 -14.63
C GLU A 26 2.37 -0.25 -14.32
N LYS A 27 3.33 -0.22 -13.40
CA LYS A 27 4.13 -1.42 -13.12
C LYS A 27 3.33 -2.48 -12.39
N SER A 28 2.42 -2.09 -11.53
CA SER A 28 1.63 -3.04 -10.76
C SER A 28 0.37 -3.49 -11.47
N GLY A 29 -0.08 -2.72 -12.46
CA GLY A 29 -1.30 -3.05 -13.17
C GLY A 29 -2.58 -2.58 -12.51
N VAL A 30 -2.49 -1.82 -11.41
CA VAL A 30 -3.69 -1.26 -10.79
C VAL A 30 -3.85 0.19 -11.25
N GLY A 31 -5.07 0.73 -11.10
CA GLY A 31 -5.33 2.10 -11.53
C GLY A 31 -4.64 3.13 -10.66
N LEU A 32 -4.40 4.30 -11.24
CA LEU A 32 -3.76 5.39 -10.50
C LEU A 32 -4.60 5.81 -9.31
N ARG A 33 -5.92 5.85 -9.46
CA ARG A 33 -6.81 6.19 -8.36
C ARG A 33 -6.64 5.22 -7.21
N PHE A 34 -6.47 3.93 -7.55
CA PHE A 34 -6.27 2.93 -6.52
C PHE A 34 -4.98 3.19 -5.75
N VAL A 35 -3.91 3.54 -6.45
CA VAL A 35 -2.64 3.84 -5.79
C VAL A 35 -2.80 5.01 -4.84
N ARG A 36 -3.48 6.06 -5.28
CA ARG A 36 -3.69 7.22 -4.44
C ARG A 36 -4.50 6.89 -3.19
N ASP A 37 -5.59 6.14 -3.39
CA ASP A 37 -6.44 5.75 -2.25
C ASP A 37 -5.66 4.91 -1.26
N LEU A 38 -4.84 3.99 -1.76
CA LEU A 38 -4.05 3.12 -0.91
C LEU A 38 -3.06 3.93 -0.08
N GLU A 39 -2.36 4.86 -0.70
CA GLU A 39 -1.36 5.65 0.00
C GLU A 39 -1.97 6.63 0.98
N GLN A 40 -3.22 7.04 0.73
CA GLN A 40 -3.92 7.93 1.64
C GLN A 40 -4.56 7.21 2.82
N GLY A 41 -4.49 5.89 2.84
CA GLY A 41 -4.98 5.13 3.97
C GLY A 41 -6.43 4.75 3.90
N LYS A 42 -7.02 4.73 2.70
CA LYS A 42 -8.39 4.29 2.56
C LYS A 42 -8.50 2.84 2.99
N THR A 43 -9.53 2.52 3.76
CA THR A 43 -9.65 1.20 4.37
C THR A 43 -10.56 0.24 3.62
N THR A 44 -11.31 0.71 2.63
CA THR A 44 -12.25 -0.13 1.89
C THR A 44 -11.69 -0.50 0.53
N LEU A 45 -10.50 -1.07 0.51
CA LEU A 45 -9.82 -1.44 -0.72
C LEU A 45 -9.85 -2.93 -0.92
N ARG A 46 -9.82 -3.36 -2.18
CA ARG A 46 -9.77 -4.78 -2.50
C ARG A 46 -8.40 -5.34 -2.14
N MET A 47 -8.41 -6.43 -1.38
CA MET A 47 -7.17 -7.03 -0.91
C MET A 47 -6.34 -7.62 -2.05
N ASP A 48 -7.00 -8.16 -3.06
CA ASP A 48 -6.28 -8.73 -4.19
C ASP A 48 -5.48 -7.66 -4.94
N LYS A 49 -6.06 -6.47 -5.08
CA LYS A 49 -5.34 -5.38 -5.75
C LYS A 49 -4.24 -4.80 -4.87
N VAL A 50 -4.47 -4.77 -3.55
CA VAL A 50 -3.42 -4.33 -2.63
C VAL A 50 -2.23 -5.27 -2.73
N ASN A 51 -2.49 -6.59 -2.75
CA ASN A 51 -1.42 -7.56 -2.90
C ASN A 51 -0.71 -7.42 -4.24
N GLN A 52 -1.44 -7.04 -5.28
CA GLN A 52 -0.83 -6.83 -6.58
C GLN A 52 0.21 -5.72 -6.53
N VAL A 53 -0.08 -4.67 -5.80
CA VAL A 53 0.89 -3.58 -5.59
C VAL A 53 2.05 -4.06 -4.73
N LEU A 54 1.75 -4.75 -3.63
CA LEU A 54 2.78 -5.21 -2.72
C LEU A 54 3.71 -6.22 -3.36
N ASN A 55 3.19 -7.07 -4.23
CA ASN A 55 4.02 -8.07 -4.91
C ASN A 55 5.12 -7.43 -5.74
N LEU A 56 4.89 -6.24 -6.23
CA LEU A 56 5.93 -5.53 -6.98
C LEU A 56 7.16 -5.30 -6.12
N PHE A 57 6.97 -5.15 -4.82
CA PHE A 57 8.05 -4.92 -3.87
C PHE A 57 8.43 -6.18 -3.11
N GLY A 58 7.92 -7.33 -3.52
CA GLY A 58 8.23 -8.58 -2.83
C GLY A 58 7.51 -8.75 -1.52
N ALA A 59 6.36 -8.13 -1.35
CA ALA A 59 5.61 -8.19 -0.11
C ALA A 59 4.18 -8.68 -0.36
N GLU A 60 3.46 -8.94 0.71
CA GLU A 60 2.06 -9.36 0.61
C GLU A 60 1.35 -9.04 1.92
N LEU A 61 0.04 -8.97 1.86
CA LEU A 61 -0.76 -8.80 3.07
C LEU A 61 -0.77 -10.11 3.84
N ALA A 62 -0.69 -9.98 5.16
CA ALA A 62 -0.76 -11.12 6.04
C ALA A 62 -1.34 -10.67 7.37
N PRO A 63 -2.05 -11.55 8.07
CA PRO A 63 -2.54 -11.19 9.39
C PRO A 63 -1.38 -11.10 10.37
N VAL A 64 -1.44 -10.09 11.23
CA VAL A 64 -0.44 -9.95 12.28
C VAL A 64 -1.19 -9.75 13.58
N PRO A 65 -0.69 -10.31 14.68
CA PRO A 65 -1.33 -10.09 15.97
C PRO A 65 -1.28 -8.62 16.35
N GLN A 66 -2.35 -8.16 16.95
CA GLN A 66 -2.38 -6.82 17.51
C GLN A 66 -1.88 -6.87 18.93
N THR A 67 -1.17 -5.84 19.33
CA THR A 67 -0.78 -5.66 20.71
C THR A 67 -1.50 -4.46 21.26
N LYS A 68 -1.59 -4.38 22.58
CA LYS A 68 -2.24 -3.23 23.17
C LYS A 68 -1.51 -1.94 22.85
N ASP A 69 -0.24 -2.03 22.67
CA ASP A 69 0.56 -0.83 22.39
C ASP A 69 0.20 -0.22 21.07
N GLU A 70 -0.39 -0.98 20.20
CA GLU A 70 -0.68 -0.52 18.85
C GLU A 70 -2.07 0.05 18.71
N GLU A 71 -2.81 0.07 19.77
CA GLU A 71 -4.19 0.51 19.67
C GLU A 71 -4.37 2.00 19.56
N CYS A 72 -3.41 2.75 19.80
CA CYS A 72 -3.56 4.21 19.87
C CYS A 72 -4.06 4.82 18.62
#